data_89c5258e2e2619f61e5a3248b961057c
#
_entry.id   89c5258e2e2619f61e5a3248b961057c
#
_cell.length_a   1.000
_cell.length_b   1.000
_cell.length_c   1.000
_cell.angle_alpha   90.00
_cell.angle_beta   90.00
_cell.angle_gamma   90.00
#
_symmetry.space_group_name_H-M   'P 1'
#
loop_
_entity.id
_entity.type
_entity.pdbx_description
1 polymer ?
#
loop_
_entity_poly.entity_id
_entity_poly.type
_entity_poly.pdbx_seq_one_letter_code
_entity_poly.pdbx_strand_id
1 'polypeptide(L)'
;TRLGGHSQAPYASLNLAAHVGDSMDSLLQNLAVLEESLPGSLSLQWLRQEHGSGIALIDSARDPISADALLTQTPGVACCVLTADCLPVLLASARGDEVAIVHAGWRGMAAGLIEKTVHSMSNPPEQLHAWLGPAIGRCHFEVGEEVRRQLLAGEENPADLAACFIAKGYNNKYMADLYGLARCKLHRLRLSTVTGGDLCTYCDSERFFSYRRDGTTGRMASLIYIEEGIQ
;
A
#
# COMPACT_ATOMS: atom_id res chain seq x y z
N THR A 1 -4.66 -11.25 -2.49
CA THR A 1 -3.80 -12.44 -2.37
C THR A 1 -3.16 -12.79 -3.72
N ARG A 2 -2.22 -13.76 -3.72
CA ARG A 2 -1.59 -14.31 -4.94
C ARG A 2 -2.37 -15.46 -5.58
N LEU A 3 -3.49 -15.87 -5.00
CA LEU A 3 -4.22 -17.08 -5.37
C LEU A 3 -5.24 -16.83 -6.49
N GLY A 4 -5.53 -17.87 -7.27
CA GLY A 4 -6.63 -17.88 -8.23
C GLY A 4 -6.29 -17.36 -9.63
N GLY A 5 -5.01 -17.17 -9.95
CA GLY A 5 -4.59 -16.68 -11.27
C GLY A 5 -3.96 -17.75 -12.16
N HIS A 6 -3.43 -17.30 -13.28
CA HIS A 6 -2.91 -18.12 -14.39
C HIS A 6 -1.38 -18.09 -14.55
N SER A 7 -0.68 -17.19 -13.83
CA SER A 7 0.78 -17.07 -13.92
C SER A 7 1.46 -18.30 -13.36
N GLN A 8 2.59 -18.68 -14.00
CA GLN A 8 3.46 -19.75 -13.56
C GLN A 8 4.56 -19.25 -12.61
N ALA A 9 5.27 -20.15 -11.95
CA ALA A 9 6.42 -19.76 -11.12
C ALA A 9 7.45 -18.97 -11.95
N PRO A 10 8.04 -17.91 -11.38
CA PRO A 10 7.99 -17.46 -9.98
C PRO A 10 6.81 -16.53 -9.65
N TYR A 11 5.87 -16.31 -10.57
CA TYR A 11 4.74 -15.37 -10.45
C TYR A 11 3.42 -16.06 -10.06
N ALA A 12 3.44 -17.36 -9.71
CA ALA A 12 2.24 -18.14 -9.43
C ALA A 12 1.47 -17.63 -8.21
N SER A 13 0.18 -17.31 -8.38
CA SER A 13 -0.60 -17.46 -9.60
C SER A 13 -1.21 -16.15 -10.10
N LEU A 14 -1.75 -15.26 -9.23
CA LEU A 14 -2.47 -14.03 -9.57
C LEU A 14 -1.50 -12.83 -9.54
N ASN A 15 -0.51 -12.81 -10.44
CA ASN A 15 0.32 -11.63 -10.65
C ASN A 15 -0.44 -10.58 -11.46
N LEU A 16 -0.45 -9.34 -10.96
CA LEU A 16 -1.16 -8.20 -11.57
C LEU A 16 -0.20 -7.10 -12.06
N ALA A 17 1.11 -7.38 -12.11
CA ALA A 17 2.11 -6.41 -12.52
C ALA A 17 2.77 -6.76 -13.86
N ALA A 18 2.72 -5.84 -14.82
CA ALA A 18 3.32 -6.00 -16.14
C ALA A 18 4.86 -5.91 -16.15
N HIS A 19 5.45 -5.20 -15.15
CA HIS A 19 6.87 -4.83 -15.12
C HIS A 19 7.78 -5.82 -14.41
N VAL A 20 7.27 -6.99 -14.02
CA VAL A 20 8.04 -7.99 -13.24
C VAL A 20 8.67 -9.08 -14.09
N GLY A 21 8.32 -9.17 -15.39
CA GLY A 21 8.85 -10.15 -16.34
C GLY A 21 7.99 -11.38 -16.52
N ASP A 22 6.73 -11.35 -16.09
CA ASP A 22 5.74 -12.39 -16.33
C ASP A 22 5.24 -12.40 -17.78
N SER A 23 4.58 -13.49 -18.21
CA SER A 23 3.90 -13.59 -19.49
C SER A 23 2.77 -12.58 -19.60
N MET A 24 2.70 -11.85 -20.71
CA MET A 24 1.61 -10.92 -20.99
C MET A 24 0.25 -11.63 -21.06
N ASP A 25 0.21 -12.83 -21.62
CA ASP A 25 -1.02 -13.63 -21.72
C ASP A 25 -1.54 -14.01 -20.32
N SER A 26 -0.65 -14.43 -19.41
CA SER A 26 -1.01 -14.73 -18.02
C SER A 26 -1.48 -13.47 -17.29
N LEU A 27 -0.82 -12.34 -17.51
CA LEU A 27 -1.21 -11.05 -16.92
C LEU A 27 -2.61 -10.64 -17.37
N LEU A 28 -2.93 -10.72 -18.66
CA LEU A 28 -4.25 -10.36 -19.19
C LEU A 28 -5.35 -11.26 -18.62
N GLN A 29 -5.08 -12.57 -18.49
CA GLN A 29 -6.01 -13.50 -17.83
C GLN A 29 -6.20 -13.15 -16.36
N ASN A 30 -5.13 -12.79 -15.64
CA ASN A 30 -5.23 -12.39 -14.23
C ASN A 30 -5.99 -11.07 -14.04
N LEU A 31 -5.83 -10.11 -14.94
CA LEU A 31 -6.61 -8.87 -14.92
C LEU A 31 -8.10 -9.15 -15.14
N ALA A 32 -8.44 -10.06 -16.08
CA ALA A 32 -9.82 -10.49 -16.28
C ALA A 32 -10.41 -11.14 -15.01
N VAL A 33 -9.65 -12.04 -14.33
CA VAL A 33 -10.07 -12.62 -13.04
C VAL A 33 -10.34 -11.54 -11.98
N LEU A 34 -9.49 -10.51 -11.91
CA LEU A 34 -9.70 -9.40 -10.99
C LEU A 34 -10.99 -8.64 -11.35
N GLU A 35 -11.16 -8.26 -12.62
CA GLU A 35 -12.32 -7.50 -13.10
C GLU A 35 -13.63 -8.27 -12.89
N GLU A 36 -13.67 -9.58 -13.16
CA GLU A 36 -14.82 -10.44 -12.91
C GLU A 36 -15.19 -10.55 -11.41
N SER A 37 -14.24 -10.35 -10.51
CA SER A 37 -14.46 -10.39 -9.06
C SER A 37 -15.01 -9.08 -8.49
N LEU A 38 -15.07 -8.02 -9.30
CA LEU A 38 -15.48 -6.68 -8.91
C LEU A 38 -16.86 -6.32 -9.50
N PRO A 39 -17.59 -5.35 -8.93
CA PRO A 39 -18.79 -4.80 -9.57
C PRO A 39 -18.46 -4.30 -10.97
N GLY A 40 -19.30 -4.67 -11.96
CA GLY A 40 -19.03 -4.38 -13.38
C GLY A 40 -19.03 -2.90 -13.78
N SER A 41 -19.44 -2.00 -12.87
CA SER A 41 -19.40 -0.54 -13.08
C SER A 41 -18.06 0.09 -12.70
N LEU A 42 -17.12 -0.67 -12.10
CA LEU A 42 -15.86 -0.11 -11.62
C LEU A 42 -14.84 0.10 -12.74
N SER A 43 -14.25 1.29 -12.74
CA SER A 43 -13.10 1.64 -13.57
C SER A 43 -11.82 1.65 -12.73
N LEU A 44 -10.85 0.79 -13.05
CA LEU A 44 -9.63 0.64 -12.27
C LEU A 44 -8.59 1.70 -12.65
N GLN A 45 -8.19 2.54 -11.72
CA GLN A 45 -7.08 3.47 -11.88
C GLN A 45 -5.80 2.89 -11.28
N TRP A 46 -4.83 2.63 -12.11
CA TRP A 46 -3.50 2.15 -11.73
C TRP A 46 -2.47 3.28 -11.63
N LEU A 47 -1.41 3.01 -10.87
CA LEU A 47 -0.25 3.89 -10.74
C LEU A 47 0.99 3.32 -11.44
N ARG A 48 1.81 4.21 -11.96
CA ARG A 48 3.23 3.98 -12.17
C ARG A 48 3.94 4.38 -10.87
N GLN A 49 4.09 3.41 -9.97
CA GLN A 49 4.66 3.61 -8.63
C GLN A 49 6.18 3.81 -8.71
N GLU A 50 6.67 4.87 -8.09
CA GLU A 50 8.08 5.30 -8.14
C GLU A 50 8.76 5.23 -6.76
N HIS A 51 8.05 4.77 -5.72
CA HIS A 51 8.46 4.81 -4.32
C HIS A 51 8.74 6.24 -3.82
N GLY A 52 8.04 7.20 -4.40
CA GLY A 52 8.15 8.62 -4.11
C GLY A 52 7.09 9.14 -3.14
N SER A 53 6.74 10.42 -3.29
CA SER A 53 5.68 11.07 -2.49
C SER A 53 4.65 11.81 -3.35
N GLY A 54 4.53 11.43 -4.64
CA GLY A 54 3.52 11.96 -5.54
C GLY A 54 2.13 11.46 -5.18
N ILE A 55 1.13 12.33 -5.27
CA ILE A 55 -0.28 12.05 -5.03
C ILE A 55 -1.05 12.48 -6.27
N ALA A 56 -2.00 11.66 -6.72
CA ALA A 56 -2.90 12.00 -7.81
C ALA A 56 -4.35 12.04 -7.31
N LEU A 57 -5.03 13.17 -7.54
CA LEU A 57 -6.47 13.29 -7.42
C LEU A 57 -7.10 12.93 -8.78
N ILE A 58 -8.07 12.05 -8.77
CA ILE A 58 -8.72 11.55 -9.98
C ILE A 58 -10.24 11.58 -9.89
N ASP A 59 -10.85 11.88 -11.02
CA ASP A 59 -12.30 11.89 -11.25
C ASP A 59 -12.76 10.83 -12.27
N SER A 60 -11.81 10.28 -13.02
CA SER A 60 -12.03 9.22 -14.02
C SER A 60 -10.76 8.39 -14.19
N ALA A 61 -10.93 7.11 -14.52
CA ALA A 61 -9.81 6.24 -14.83
C ALA A 61 -9.16 6.62 -16.18
N ARG A 62 -7.83 6.55 -16.22
CA ARG A 62 -6.98 6.86 -17.37
C ARG A 62 -5.70 6.03 -17.34
N ASP A 63 -4.80 6.24 -18.29
CA ASP A 63 -3.49 5.62 -18.30
C ASP A 63 -2.76 5.77 -16.96
N PRO A 64 -1.92 4.80 -16.55
CA PRO A 64 -1.24 4.83 -15.27
C PRO A 64 -0.46 6.12 -15.02
N ILE A 65 -0.74 6.77 -13.88
CA ILE A 65 -0.17 8.06 -13.47
C ILE A 65 1.08 7.80 -12.62
N SER A 66 2.16 8.58 -12.82
CA SER A 66 3.34 8.56 -11.95
C SER A 66 3.00 9.18 -10.60
N ALA A 67 2.73 8.34 -9.61
CA ALA A 67 2.46 8.69 -8.22
C ALA A 67 2.56 7.44 -7.33
N ASP A 68 2.51 7.62 -6.02
CA ASP A 68 2.49 6.56 -5.02
C ASP A 68 1.25 6.63 -4.11
N ALA A 69 0.36 7.59 -4.35
CA ALA A 69 -0.97 7.64 -3.74
C ALA A 69 -2.02 8.11 -4.74
N LEU A 70 -3.23 7.60 -4.57
CA LEU A 70 -4.44 7.99 -5.31
C LEU A 70 -5.51 8.46 -4.34
N LEU A 71 -6.29 9.43 -4.78
CA LEU A 71 -7.42 10.00 -4.05
C LEU A 71 -8.57 10.22 -5.03
N THR A 72 -9.79 9.86 -4.64
CA THR A 72 -11.00 10.12 -5.43
C THR A 72 -12.22 10.42 -4.56
N GLN A 73 -13.13 11.22 -5.10
CA GLN A 73 -14.48 11.49 -4.59
C GLN A 73 -15.54 10.99 -5.58
N THR A 74 -15.10 10.32 -6.65
CA THR A 74 -16.00 9.86 -7.71
C THR A 74 -16.39 8.40 -7.48
N PRO A 75 -17.69 8.10 -7.29
CA PRO A 75 -18.19 6.73 -7.29
C PRO A 75 -17.80 5.98 -8.58
N GLY A 76 -17.62 4.67 -8.49
CA GLY A 76 -17.27 3.83 -9.63
C GLY A 76 -15.79 3.92 -10.08
N VAL A 77 -14.96 4.77 -9.46
CA VAL A 77 -13.52 4.82 -9.70
C VAL A 77 -12.78 4.10 -8.57
N ALA A 78 -12.08 3.03 -8.90
CA ALA A 78 -11.27 2.26 -7.94
C ALA A 78 -9.81 2.70 -7.99
N CYS A 79 -9.30 3.19 -6.87
CA CYS A 79 -7.90 3.52 -6.66
C CYS A 79 -7.10 2.23 -6.39
N CYS A 80 -6.08 1.92 -7.21
CA CYS A 80 -5.34 0.66 -7.15
C CYS A 80 -3.84 0.88 -6.94
N VAL A 81 -3.22 0.08 -6.05
CA VAL A 81 -1.77 -0.01 -5.88
C VAL A 81 -1.31 -1.46 -5.94
N LEU A 82 -0.09 -1.67 -6.42
CA LEU A 82 0.57 -2.97 -6.51
C LEU A 82 1.62 -3.10 -5.41
N THR A 83 1.61 -4.22 -4.69
CA THR A 83 2.58 -4.47 -3.61
C THR A 83 3.10 -5.90 -3.60
N ALA A 84 4.32 -6.06 -3.10
CA ALA A 84 4.91 -7.28 -2.58
C ALA A 84 5.92 -6.84 -1.52
N ASP A 85 5.45 -6.74 -0.28
CA ASP A 85 6.11 -6.27 0.96
C ASP A 85 5.84 -4.82 1.35
N CYS A 86 5.76 -3.84 0.42
CA CYS A 86 5.39 -2.47 0.78
C CYS A 86 3.96 -2.42 1.35
N LEU A 87 3.73 -1.52 2.31
CA LEU A 87 2.44 -1.40 3.00
C LEU A 87 1.42 -0.63 2.15
N PRO A 88 0.29 -1.23 1.75
CA PRO A 88 -0.84 -0.47 1.24
C PRO A 88 -1.64 0.10 2.42
N VAL A 89 -1.86 1.42 2.43
CA VAL A 89 -2.73 2.09 3.39
C VAL A 89 -3.97 2.57 2.66
N LEU A 90 -5.13 2.09 3.06
CA LEU A 90 -6.42 2.48 2.51
C LEU A 90 -7.06 3.47 3.47
N LEU A 91 -7.56 4.59 2.94
CA LEU A 91 -8.21 5.66 3.70
C LEU A 91 -9.63 5.86 3.18
N ALA A 92 -10.57 6.04 4.08
CA ALA A 92 -11.97 6.35 3.73
C ALA A 92 -12.52 7.39 4.70
N SER A 93 -13.33 8.30 4.18
CA SER A 93 -14.11 9.22 5.02
C SER A 93 -15.26 8.47 5.71
N ALA A 94 -15.61 8.90 6.92
CA ALA A 94 -16.75 8.35 7.66
C ALA A 94 -18.10 8.54 6.92
N ARG A 95 -18.16 9.50 5.99
CA ARG A 95 -19.33 9.75 5.15
C ARG A 95 -19.39 8.89 3.89
N GLY A 96 -18.31 8.18 3.57
CA GLY A 96 -18.22 7.36 2.36
C GLY A 96 -18.11 8.17 1.05
N ASP A 97 -17.81 9.46 1.13
CA ASP A 97 -17.76 10.38 -0.02
C ASP A 97 -16.35 10.63 -0.56
N GLU A 98 -15.33 10.05 0.07
CA GLU A 98 -13.94 10.22 -0.31
C GLU A 98 -13.11 9.03 0.12
N VAL A 99 -12.26 8.54 -0.77
CA VAL A 99 -11.33 7.44 -0.49
C VAL A 99 -9.95 7.75 -1.04
N ALA A 100 -8.92 7.17 -0.40
CA ALA A 100 -7.56 7.22 -0.91
C ALA A 100 -6.83 5.90 -0.67
N ILE A 101 -5.81 5.64 -1.47
CA ILE A 101 -4.89 4.53 -1.28
C ILE A 101 -3.45 5.02 -1.37
N VAL A 102 -2.60 4.52 -0.49
CA VAL A 102 -1.18 4.90 -0.40
C VAL A 102 -0.31 3.67 -0.54
N HIS A 103 0.62 3.69 -1.49
CA HIS A 103 1.73 2.76 -1.56
C HIS A 103 2.82 3.20 -0.57
N ALA A 104 2.65 2.84 0.71
CA ALA A 104 3.52 3.25 1.79
C ALA A 104 4.75 2.33 1.93
N GLY A 105 5.59 2.27 0.90
CA GLY A 105 6.95 1.75 1.04
C GLY A 105 7.78 2.68 1.96
N TRP A 106 8.88 2.18 2.53
CA TRP A 106 9.66 2.96 3.50
C TRP A 106 10.14 4.33 2.97
N ARG A 107 10.47 4.42 1.66
CA ARG A 107 10.88 5.70 1.03
C ARG A 107 9.74 6.72 0.99
N GLY A 108 8.56 6.30 0.52
CA GLY A 108 7.36 7.14 0.52
C GLY A 108 6.99 7.57 1.93
N MET A 109 7.06 6.65 2.89
CA MET A 109 6.78 6.92 4.30
C MET A 109 7.79 7.92 4.90
N ALA A 110 9.08 7.82 4.58
CA ALA A 110 10.10 8.78 4.99
C ALA A 110 9.93 10.16 4.31
N ALA A 111 9.38 10.19 3.09
CA ALA A 111 9.04 11.43 2.37
C ALA A 111 7.71 12.08 2.80
N GLY A 112 7.04 11.52 3.81
CA GLY A 112 5.78 12.04 4.36
C GLY A 112 4.56 11.75 3.48
N LEU A 113 4.56 10.67 2.68
CA LEU A 113 3.47 10.37 1.75
C LEU A 113 2.13 10.13 2.45
N ILE A 114 2.14 9.46 3.61
CA ILE A 114 0.91 9.21 4.40
C ILE A 114 0.32 10.56 4.85
N GLU A 115 1.14 11.40 5.46
CA GLU A 115 0.73 12.71 5.99
C GLU A 115 0.22 13.62 4.87
N LYS A 116 0.96 13.68 3.77
CA LYS A 116 0.56 14.46 2.59
C LYS A 116 -0.78 13.98 2.02
N THR A 117 -1.00 12.67 1.94
CA THR A 117 -2.26 12.11 1.43
C THR A 117 -3.42 12.48 2.34
N VAL A 118 -3.29 12.30 3.66
CA VAL A 118 -4.31 12.69 4.64
C VAL A 118 -4.64 14.20 4.54
N HIS A 119 -3.62 15.06 4.42
CA HIS A 119 -3.84 16.50 4.27
C HIS A 119 -4.43 16.91 2.90
N SER A 120 -4.31 16.05 1.88
CA SER A 120 -4.92 16.28 0.56
C SER A 120 -6.39 15.86 0.51
N MET A 121 -6.87 15.10 1.50
CA MET A 121 -8.28 14.74 1.61
C MET A 121 -9.10 15.94 2.09
N SER A 122 -10.34 16.04 1.59
CA SER A 122 -11.27 17.14 1.91
C SER A 122 -11.89 16.98 3.29
N ASN A 123 -12.00 15.73 3.76
CA ASN A 123 -12.52 15.44 5.09
C ASN A 123 -11.44 15.60 6.16
N PRO A 124 -11.76 16.15 7.36
CA PRO A 124 -10.79 16.30 8.43
C PRO A 124 -10.31 14.94 8.95
N PRO A 125 -9.06 14.81 9.41
CA PRO A 125 -8.47 13.54 9.83
C PRO A 125 -9.29 12.76 10.86
N GLU A 126 -9.98 13.47 11.77
CA GLU A 126 -10.85 12.88 12.80
C GLU A 126 -12.09 12.17 12.21
N GLN A 127 -12.39 12.39 10.93
CA GLN A 127 -13.46 11.73 10.19
C GLN A 127 -12.93 10.69 9.20
N LEU A 128 -11.64 10.40 9.23
CA LEU A 128 -11.01 9.40 8.36
C LEU A 128 -10.76 8.10 9.12
N HIS A 129 -10.95 7.00 8.40
CA HIS A 129 -10.62 5.64 8.83
C HIS A 129 -9.48 5.11 7.96
N ALA A 130 -8.55 4.40 8.57
CA ALA A 130 -7.46 3.73 7.87
C ALA A 130 -7.52 2.21 8.04
N TRP A 131 -7.23 1.49 6.95
CA TRP A 131 -6.94 0.06 7.00
C TRP A 131 -5.55 -0.21 6.44
N LEU A 132 -4.77 -0.96 7.20
CA LEU A 132 -3.40 -1.36 6.86
C LEU A 132 -3.45 -2.75 6.23
N GLY A 133 -3.19 -2.83 4.92
CA GLY A 133 -3.21 -4.06 4.17
C GLY A 133 -1.98 -4.94 4.38
N PRO A 134 -1.88 -6.09 3.68
CA PRO A 134 -0.76 -7.02 3.84
C PRO A 134 0.58 -6.37 3.45
N ALA A 135 1.56 -6.47 4.35
CA ALA A 135 2.92 -5.98 4.15
C ALA A 135 3.95 -6.90 4.80
N ILE A 136 5.23 -6.65 4.60
CA ILE A 136 6.28 -7.37 5.31
C ILE A 136 6.25 -7.03 6.80
N GLY A 137 6.14 -8.07 7.63
CA GLY A 137 6.11 -7.93 9.08
C GLY A 137 7.48 -7.62 9.66
N ARG A 138 7.49 -7.07 10.88
CA ARG A 138 8.70 -6.65 11.60
C ARG A 138 9.74 -7.75 11.78
N CYS A 139 9.35 -9.03 11.78
CA CYS A 139 10.27 -10.17 11.94
C CYS A 139 11.16 -10.41 10.72
N HIS A 140 10.84 -9.81 9.57
CA HIS A 140 11.54 -10.05 8.31
C HIS A 140 11.98 -8.76 7.59
N PHE A 141 11.56 -7.60 8.08
CA PHE A 141 11.96 -6.32 7.50
C PHE A 141 13.25 -5.80 8.14
N GLU A 142 14.36 -6.44 7.77
CA GLU A 142 15.69 -5.94 8.13
C GLU A 142 16.08 -4.74 7.29
N VAL A 143 16.55 -3.68 7.94
CA VAL A 143 17.00 -2.42 7.32
C VAL A 143 18.36 -1.98 7.91
N GLY A 144 19.06 -1.10 7.22
CA GLY A 144 20.25 -0.44 7.71
C GLY A 144 19.93 0.86 8.46
N GLU A 145 20.97 1.43 9.11
CA GLU A 145 20.88 2.72 9.82
C GLU A 145 20.43 3.86 8.90
N GLU A 146 20.77 3.81 7.61
CA GLU A 146 20.36 4.81 6.63
C GLU A 146 18.84 4.91 6.47
N VAL A 147 18.13 3.77 6.50
CA VAL A 147 16.65 3.73 6.43
C VAL A 147 16.04 4.28 7.72
N ARG A 148 16.57 3.82 8.88
CA ARG A 148 16.14 4.30 10.19
C ARG A 148 16.31 5.82 10.30
N ARG A 149 17.47 6.34 9.93
CA ARG A 149 17.75 7.78 9.97
C ARG A 149 16.80 8.58 9.08
N GLN A 150 16.51 8.09 7.87
CA GLN A 150 15.58 8.78 6.96
C GLN A 150 14.14 8.80 7.50
N LEU A 151 13.68 7.70 8.12
CA LEU A 151 12.33 7.62 8.70
C LEU A 151 12.17 8.46 9.99
N LEU A 152 13.27 8.79 10.67
CA LEU A 152 13.27 9.64 11.86
C LEU A 152 13.64 11.10 11.54
N ALA A 153 14.08 11.41 10.32
CA ALA A 153 14.51 12.76 9.95
C ALA A 153 13.33 13.73 9.91
N GLY A 154 13.52 14.92 10.50
CA GLY A 154 12.49 15.97 10.51
C GLY A 154 11.33 15.77 11.48
N GLU A 155 11.34 14.67 12.25
CA GLU A 155 10.30 14.40 13.25
C GLU A 155 10.59 15.17 14.55
N GLU A 156 9.63 15.99 15.00
CA GLU A 156 9.76 16.78 16.23
C GLU A 156 9.88 15.92 17.49
N ASN A 157 9.18 14.77 17.51
CA ASN A 157 9.22 13.82 18.62
C ASN A 157 9.40 12.38 18.05
N PRO A 158 10.64 11.93 17.78
CA PRO A 158 10.89 10.67 17.12
C PRO A 158 10.81 9.43 18.03
N ALA A 159 10.53 9.55 19.32
CA ALA A 159 10.66 8.46 20.28
C ALA A 159 9.76 7.27 19.98
N ASP A 160 8.50 7.49 19.62
CA ASP A 160 7.54 6.45 19.24
C ASP A 160 7.89 5.77 17.91
N LEU A 161 8.34 6.55 16.91
CA LEU A 161 8.86 6.02 15.65
C LEU A 161 10.17 5.24 15.86
N ALA A 162 11.05 5.73 16.73
CA ALA A 162 12.30 5.03 17.07
C ALA A 162 12.03 3.67 17.73
N ALA A 163 10.97 3.53 18.52
CA ALA A 163 10.53 2.27 19.11
C ALA A 163 10.09 1.21 18.08
N CYS A 164 9.80 1.62 16.85
CA CYS A 164 9.51 0.70 15.73
C CYS A 164 10.76 0.01 15.16
N PHE A 165 11.95 0.28 15.70
CA PHE A 165 13.20 -0.31 15.26
C PHE A 165 13.86 -1.09 16.39
N ILE A 166 14.09 -2.37 16.18
CA ILE A 166 14.83 -3.24 17.13
C ILE A 166 16.21 -3.50 16.59
N ALA A 167 17.24 -3.05 17.32
CA ALA A 167 18.63 -3.26 16.92
C ALA A 167 18.98 -4.76 16.93
N LYS A 168 19.69 -5.22 15.90
CA LYS A 168 20.15 -6.62 15.80
C LYS A 168 21.49 -6.88 16.47
N GLY A 169 22.14 -5.84 17.00
CA GLY A 169 23.42 -5.96 17.69
C GLY A 169 24.65 -6.16 16.78
N TYR A 170 24.49 -6.11 15.46
CA TYR A 170 25.58 -6.21 14.48
C TYR A 170 25.34 -5.31 13.26
N ASN A 171 26.42 -4.82 12.66
CA ASN A 171 26.46 -4.09 11.38
C ASN A 171 25.43 -2.94 11.24
N ASN A 172 25.07 -2.28 12.34
CA ASN A 172 24.04 -1.21 12.33
C ASN A 172 22.75 -1.63 11.59
N LYS A 173 22.31 -2.88 11.82
CA LYS A 173 21.08 -3.44 11.29
C LYS A 173 19.95 -3.41 12.32
N TYR A 174 18.74 -3.20 11.83
CA TYR A 174 17.52 -3.11 12.63
C TYR A 174 16.41 -3.96 12.01
N MET A 175 15.56 -4.52 12.85
CA MET A 175 14.26 -5.01 12.43
C MET A 175 13.27 -3.85 12.53
N ALA A 176 12.71 -3.43 11.41
CA ALA A 176 11.77 -2.32 11.34
C ALA A 176 10.32 -2.81 11.30
N ASP A 177 9.43 -2.06 11.94
CA ASP A 177 7.99 -2.32 11.98
C ASP A 177 7.26 -1.29 11.11
N LEU A 178 6.96 -1.66 9.83
CA LEU A 178 6.21 -0.79 8.92
C LEU A 178 4.82 -0.46 9.44
N TYR A 179 4.16 -1.42 10.08
CA TYR A 179 2.84 -1.22 10.66
C TYR A 179 2.87 -0.25 11.84
N GLY A 180 3.86 -0.44 12.73
CA GLY A 180 4.08 0.47 13.85
C GLY A 180 4.36 1.89 13.39
N LEU A 181 5.24 2.07 12.40
CA LEU A 181 5.55 3.37 11.81
C LEU A 181 4.31 4.04 11.21
N ALA A 182 3.52 3.31 10.40
CA ALA A 182 2.29 3.84 9.83
C ALA A 182 1.26 4.22 10.91
N ARG A 183 1.09 3.36 11.94
CA ARG A 183 0.20 3.67 13.06
C ARG A 183 0.62 4.93 13.81
N CYS A 184 1.90 5.10 14.13
CA CYS A 184 2.40 6.31 14.79
C CYS A 184 2.06 7.56 13.98
N LYS A 185 2.33 7.54 12.66
CA LYS A 185 2.02 8.66 11.77
C LYS A 185 0.52 8.99 11.70
N LEU A 186 -0.32 7.97 11.50
CA LEU A 186 -1.77 8.12 11.43
C LEU A 186 -2.39 8.58 12.76
N HIS A 187 -1.88 8.08 13.89
CA HIS A 187 -2.33 8.52 15.23
C HIS A 187 -1.96 10.00 15.50
N ARG A 188 -0.78 10.44 15.09
CA ARG A 188 -0.38 11.85 15.19
C ARG A 188 -1.28 12.78 14.37
N LEU A 189 -1.78 12.30 13.24
CA LEU A 189 -2.76 12.98 12.41
C LEU A 189 -4.19 12.94 13.00
N ARG A 190 -4.41 12.19 14.10
CA ARG A 190 -5.70 12.05 14.80
C ARG A 190 -6.78 11.38 13.97
N LEU A 191 -6.43 10.38 13.15
CA LEU A 191 -7.44 9.60 12.45
C LEU A 191 -8.40 8.93 13.43
N SER A 192 -9.67 8.82 13.03
CA SER A 192 -10.74 8.22 13.84
C SER A 192 -10.43 6.78 14.23
N THR A 193 -10.01 5.96 13.26
CA THR A 193 -9.62 4.57 13.49
C THR A 193 -8.48 4.14 12.58
N VAL A 194 -7.63 3.22 13.09
CA VAL A 194 -6.58 2.56 12.32
C VAL A 194 -6.67 1.06 12.60
N THR A 195 -7.06 0.28 11.59
CA THR A 195 -7.30 -1.17 11.67
C THR A 195 -6.36 -1.96 10.74
N GLY A 196 -6.44 -3.29 10.74
CA GLY A 196 -5.55 -4.16 9.92
C GLY A 196 -4.13 -4.20 10.48
N GLY A 197 -3.15 -4.59 9.65
CA GLY A 197 -1.74 -4.59 10.04
C GLY A 197 -1.28 -5.83 10.83
N ASP A 198 -1.92 -6.95 10.62
CA ASP A 198 -1.69 -8.25 11.29
C ASP A 198 -1.21 -9.35 10.34
N LEU A 199 -1.01 -9.02 9.06
CA LEU A 199 -0.60 -9.96 8.01
C LEU A 199 0.87 -9.74 7.64
N CYS A 200 1.61 -10.84 7.41
CA CYS A 200 3.00 -10.76 6.97
C CYS A 200 3.19 -11.44 5.60
N THR A 201 3.52 -10.66 4.57
CA THR A 201 3.74 -11.17 3.20
C THR A 201 4.89 -12.15 3.12
N TYR A 202 5.92 -11.98 3.95
CA TYR A 202 7.07 -12.89 3.99
C TYR A 202 6.72 -14.24 4.63
N CYS A 203 6.01 -14.23 5.77
CA CYS A 203 5.67 -15.44 6.52
C CYS A 203 4.64 -16.29 5.80
N ASP A 204 3.66 -15.66 5.19
CA ASP A 204 2.54 -16.34 4.55
C ASP A 204 2.75 -16.43 3.03
N SER A 205 3.59 -17.37 2.66
CA SER A 205 3.95 -17.62 1.26
C SER A 205 2.80 -18.21 0.43
N GLU A 206 1.81 -18.80 1.07
CA GLU A 206 0.65 -19.37 0.40
C GLU A 206 -0.27 -18.28 -0.14
N ARG A 207 -0.49 -17.20 0.64
CA ARG A 207 -1.41 -16.12 0.28
C ARG A 207 -0.76 -14.93 -0.38
N PHE A 208 0.55 -14.69 -0.15
CA PHE A 208 1.17 -13.42 -0.55
C PHE A 208 2.48 -13.59 -1.33
N PHE A 209 2.67 -12.73 -2.32
CA PHE A 209 3.97 -12.47 -2.91
C PHE A 209 4.84 -11.67 -1.95
N SER A 210 6.14 -11.97 -1.91
CA SER A 210 7.12 -11.21 -1.14
C SER A 210 8.42 -11.05 -1.93
N TYR A 211 8.78 -9.81 -2.23
CA TYR A 211 10.03 -9.51 -2.90
C TYR A 211 11.25 -9.81 -2.02
N ARG A 212 11.14 -9.57 -0.73
CA ARG A 212 12.21 -9.86 0.25
C ARG A 212 12.49 -11.36 0.36
N ARG A 213 11.48 -12.20 0.26
CA ARG A 213 11.60 -13.65 0.33
C ARG A 213 12.11 -14.23 -0.99
N ASP A 214 11.51 -13.82 -2.11
CA ASP A 214 11.60 -14.54 -3.37
C ASP A 214 12.47 -13.82 -4.42
N GLY A 215 12.78 -12.53 -4.25
CA GLY A 215 13.45 -11.71 -5.26
C GLY A 215 12.57 -11.47 -6.48
N THR A 216 12.61 -12.39 -7.44
CA THR A 216 11.70 -12.36 -8.60
C THR A 216 10.35 -12.93 -8.20
N THR A 217 9.30 -12.11 -8.27
CA THR A 217 7.96 -12.50 -7.82
C THR A 217 6.88 -11.57 -8.40
N GLY A 218 5.61 -11.98 -8.33
CA GLY A 218 4.46 -11.17 -8.73
C GLY A 218 4.15 -10.02 -7.78
N ARG A 219 3.07 -9.29 -8.10
CA ARG A 219 2.51 -8.24 -7.24
C ARG A 219 1.04 -8.50 -7.00
N MET A 220 0.59 -8.23 -5.78
CA MET A 220 -0.82 -8.20 -5.41
C MET A 220 -1.36 -6.81 -5.62
N ALA A 221 -2.65 -6.70 -5.97
CA ALA A 221 -3.36 -5.43 -5.93
C ALA A 221 -4.06 -5.24 -4.58
N SER A 222 -4.03 -4.01 -4.10
CA SER A 222 -4.97 -3.48 -3.12
C SER A 222 -5.75 -2.37 -3.79
N LEU A 223 -7.05 -2.30 -3.53
CA LEU A 223 -7.91 -1.29 -4.14
C LEU A 223 -8.98 -0.81 -3.15
N ILE A 224 -9.44 0.42 -3.37
CA ILE A 224 -10.54 1.04 -2.64
C ILE A 224 -11.35 1.91 -3.61
N TYR A 225 -12.67 1.92 -3.43
CA TYR A 225 -13.59 2.69 -4.25
C TYR A 225 -14.80 3.14 -3.44
N ILE A 226 -15.53 4.11 -3.96
CA ILE A 226 -16.85 4.52 -3.48
C ILE A 226 -17.89 3.76 -4.30
N GLU A 227 -18.77 3.03 -3.62
CA GLU A 227 -19.83 2.26 -4.28
C GLU A 227 -20.91 3.20 -4.87
N GLU A 228 -21.37 2.89 -6.09
CA GLU A 228 -22.48 3.64 -6.70
C GLU A 228 -23.79 3.29 -6.00
N GLY A 229 -24.56 4.28 -5.59
CA GLY A 229 -25.94 4.12 -5.16
C GLY A 229 -26.19 3.94 -3.66
N ILE A 230 -25.21 4.13 -2.77
CA ILE A 230 -25.46 4.30 -1.34
C ILE A 230 -25.78 5.79 -1.09
N GLN A 231 -27.07 6.14 -1.18
CA GLN A 231 -27.62 7.41 -0.69
C GLN A 231 -28.31 7.20 0.64
#